data_b615d74e00aede865078250af8144543
#
_entry.id   b615d74e00aede865078250af8144543
#
_cell.length_a   1.000
_cell.length_b   1.000
_cell.length_c   1.000
_cell.angle_alpha   90.00
_cell.angle_beta   90.00
_cell.angle_gamma   90.00
#
_symmetry.space_group_name_H-M   'P 1'
#
loop_
_entity.id
_entity.type
_entity.pdbx_description
1 polymer ?
#
loop_
_entity_poly.entity_id
_entity_poly.type
_entity_poly.pdbx_seq_one_letter_code
_entity_poly.pdbx_strand_id
1 'polypeptide(L)'
;MTVVYPRKLQSSLGSFSARDVMKQVVLDREIHLITLNRYRYSEQRSCKDLTNLIEHLNGKPPELVKDLSRHVSDEARHAMWLTDLLVNLGGGVGTPPGMSYIEEFERLLDQDVPSSESLDDFVISSLAAINVTEKRGCEYFSGHIHALKQAPQTEENVKIRETLERILPEEAGHVRWGNRWLAQMADKSPEHRAKVEHAKRKYAAIEQAAFESGMDITAGAELRRVGHLLDIANTLPAWQRPQYLMERLPQSLLSPDLQRTRIDAIQRVWNRDPQAFVERFVPMFLSGLTRDFNGKKSQPRTPSAASAASN
;
A
#
# COMPACT_ATOMS: atom_id res chain seq x y z
N MET A 1 27.52 -8.32 -2.25
CA MET A 1 26.77 -8.91 -3.38
C MET A 1 26.25 -7.77 -4.23
N THR A 2 26.67 -7.68 -5.49
CA THR A 2 26.25 -6.59 -6.38
C THR A 2 24.82 -6.85 -6.80
N VAL A 3 23.89 -6.00 -6.36
CA VAL A 3 22.47 -6.08 -6.78
C VAL A 3 22.42 -5.75 -8.27
N VAL A 4 22.19 -6.75 -9.10
CA VAL A 4 21.98 -6.58 -10.54
C VAL A 4 20.55 -6.10 -10.75
N TYR A 5 20.38 -4.80 -11.01
CA TYR A 5 19.07 -4.23 -11.37
C TYR A 5 18.63 -4.78 -12.75
N PRO A 6 17.45 -5.39 -12.86
CA PRO A 6 16.98 -5.89 -14.15
C PRO A 6 16.76 -4.73 -15.12
N ARG A 7 17.36 -4.82 -16.32
CA ARG A 7 16.97 -3.98 -17.47
C ARG A 7 15.46 -4.09 -17.66
N LYS A 8 14.80 -2.97 -17.97
CA LYS A 8 13.37 -2.90 -18.34
C LYS A 8 13.02 -4.10 -19.25
N LEU A 9 12.45 -5.14 -18.69
CA LEU A 9 11.55 -5.98 -19.43
C LEU A 9 10.25 -5.17 -19.59
N GLN A 10 10.11 -4.52 -20.73
CA GLN A 10 8.81 -4.15 -21.22
C GLN A 10 8.06 -5.45 -21.47
N SER A 11 7.40 -5.97 -20.44
CA SER A 11 6.42 -7.03 -20.66
C SER A 11 5.23 -6.36 -21.32
N SER A 12 4.86 -6.84 -22.48
CA SER A 12 3.63 -6.54 -23.21
C SER A 12 2.36 -7.03 -22.48
N LEU A 13 2.47 -7.44 -21.23
CA LEU A 13 1.40 -7.82 -20.33
C LEU A 13 1.15 -6.64 -19.40
N GLY A 14 -0.11 -6.17 -19.36
CA GLY A 14 -0.51 -5.00 -18.60
C GLY A 14 0.08 -4.97 -17.19
N SER A 15 0.75 -3.88 -16.83
CA SER A 15 1.31 -3.69 -15.49
C SER A 15 0.15 -3.62 -14.49
N PHE A 16 0.25 -4.39 -13.40
CA PHE A 16 -0.67 -4.30 -12.26
C PHE A 16 -0.55 -2.91 -11.65
N SER A 17 -1.63 -2.15 -11.68
CA SER A 17 -1.63 -0.76 -11.26
C SER A 17 -2.30 -0.59 -9.89
N ALA A 18 -2.01 0.52 -9.21
CA ALA A 18 -2.72 0.90 -7.98
C ALA A 18 -4.25 0.93 -8.20
N ARG A 19 -4.72 1.33 -9.39
CA ARG A 19 -6.14 1.32 -9.76
C ARG A 19 -6.74 -0.09 -9.74
N ASP A 20 -6.02 -1.09 -10.22
CA ASP A 20 -6.50 -2.46 -10.25
C ASP A 20 -6.56 -3.08 -8.84
N VAL A 21 -5.58 -2.73 -7.99
CA VAL A 21 -5.60 -3.07 -6.56
C VAL A 21 -6.84 -2.46 -5.89
N MET A 22 -7.09 -1.18 -6.08
CA MET A 22 -8.17 -0.48 -5.40
C MET A 22 -9.56 -0.95 -5.83
N LYS A 23 -9.75 -1.37 -7.08
CA LYS A 23 -10.99 -2.01 -7.53
C LYS A 23 -11.32 -3.28 -6.72
N GLN A 24 -10.31 -4.01 -6.25
CA GLN A 24 -10.51 -5.19 -5.41
C GLN A 24 -10.73 -4.82 -3.94
N VAL A 25 -10.01 -3.82 -3.45
CA VAL A 25 -10.08 -3.33 -2.08
C VAL A 25 -11.50 -2.86 -1.72
N VAL A 26 -12.13 -2.06 -2.58
CA VAL A 26 -13.47 -1.49 -2.31
C VAL A 26 -14.61 -2.52 -2.30
N LEU A 27 -14.35 -3.77 -2.74
CA LEU A 27 -15.32 -4.85 -2.72
C LEU A 27 -15.42 -5.58 -1.37
N ASP A 28 -14.44 -5.39 -0.50
CA ASP A 28 -14.34 -6.07 0.79
C ASP A 28 -14.10 -5.03 1.89
N ARG A 29 -15.12 -4.82 2.75
CA ARG A 29 -15.11 -3.78 3.77
C ARG A 29 -13.92 -3.91 4.73
N GLU A 30 -13.55 -5.13 5.12
CA GLU A 30 -12.44 -5.33 6.06
C GLU A 30 -11.11 -4.99 5.42
N ILE A 31 -10.86 -5.45 4.19
CA ILE A 31 -9.68 -5.08 3.42
C ILE A 31 -9.62 -3.58 3.16
N HIS A 32 -10.78 -2.96 2.93
CA HIS A 32 -10.90 -1.52 2.75
C HIS A 32 -10.42 -0.76 4.00
N LEU A 33 -10.90 -1.15 5.19
CA LEU A 33 -10.48 -0.54 6.46
C LEU A 33 -8.99 -0.78 6.75
N ILE A 34 -8.45 -1.97 6.44
CA ILE A 34 -7.01 -2.25 6.55
C ILE A 34 -6.22 -1.33 5.62
N THR A 35 -6.69 -1.13 4.39
CA THR A 35 -6.03 -0.25 3.42
C THR A 35 -5.99 1.20 3.91
N LEU A 36 -7.10 1.71 4.45
CA LEU A 36 -7.15 3.04 5.06
C LEU A 36 -6.19 3.16 6.25
N ASN A 37 -6.10 2.11 7.09
CA ASN A 37 -5.15 2.10 8.20
C ASN A 37 -3.68 2.02 7.70
N ARG A 38 -3.40 1.36 6.58
CA ARG A 38 -2.08 1.38 5.94
C ARG A 38 -1.72 2.79 5.44
N TYR A 39 -2.67 3.53 4.85
CA TYR A 39 -2.47 4.94 4.51
C TYR A 39 -2.12 5.75 5.76
N ARG A 40 -3.00 5.73 6.77
CA ARG A 40 -2.75 6.42 8.04
C ARG A 40 -1.37 6.11 8.63
N TYR A 41 -0.97 4.84 8.58
CA TYR A 41 0.31 4.40 9.11
C TYR A 41 1.49 4.93 8.28
N SER A 42 1.37 4.94 6.95
CA SER A 42 2.37 5.55 6.06
C SER A 42 2.57 7.03 6.34
N GLU A 43 1.49 7.82 6.40
CA GLU A 43 1.52 9.25 6.74
C GLU A 43 2.24 9.50 8.09
N GLN A 44 1.89 8.69 9.10
CA GLN A 44 2.55 8.77 10.41
C GLN A 44 4.05 8.47 10.33
N ARG A 45 4.47 7.49 9.50
CA ARG A 45 5.88 7.13 9.32
C ARG A 45 6.63 8.20 8.55
N SER A 46 6.02 8.79 7.52
CA SER A 46 6.59 9.90 6.75
C SER A 46 7.01 11.07 7.63
N CYS A 47 6.22 11.41 8.67
CA CYS A 47 6.60 12.45 9.63
C CYS A 47 7.98 12.22 10.26
N LYS A 48 8.31 10.97 10.61
CA LYS A 48 9.61 10.63 11.21
C LYS A 48 10.75 10.85 10.22
N ASP A 49 10.60 10.36 8.99
CA ASP A 49 11.66 10.41 7.99
C ASP A 49 11.95 11.85 7.55
N LEU A 50 10.90 12.65 7.38
CA LEU A 50 11.00 14.08 7.09
C LEU A 50 11.68 14.84 8.24
N THR A 51 11.33 14.55 9.50
CA THR A 51 11.94 15.18 10.67
C THR A 51 13.42 14.80 10.79
N ASN A 52 13.78 13.56 10.54
CA ASN A 52 15.18 13.11 10.50
C ASN A 52 15.98 13.88 9.45
N LEU A 53 15.42 14.10 8.25
CA LEU A 53 16.06 14.90 7.22
C LEU A 53 16.26 16.36 7.67
N ILE A 54 15.26 16.97 8.30
CA ILE A 54 15.37 18.34 8.85
C ILE A 54 16.51 18.44 9.87
N GLU A 55 16.64 17.48 10.76
CA GLU A 55 17.72 17.42 11.76
C GLU A 55 19.09 17.35 11.10
N HIS A 56 19.26 16.49 10.09
CA HIS A 56 20.54 16.36 9.37
C HIS A 56 20.93 17.62 8.58
N LEU A 57 19.95 18.38 8.09
CA LEU A 57 20.20 19.65 7.41
C LEU A 57 20.79 20.73 8.33
N ASN A 58 20.58 20.61 9.64
CA ASN A 58 21.05 21.59 10.63
C ASN A 58 20.72 23.04 10.22
N GLY A 59 19.50 23.27 9.75
CA GLY A 59 18.97 24.58 9.37
C GLY A 59 19.39 25.09 7.97
N LYS A 60 20.08 24.28 7.13
CA LYS A 60 20.58 24.73 5.83
C LYS A 60 20.25 23.76 4.69
N PRO A 61 19.76 24.26 3.54
CA PRO A 61 19.29 25.63 3.32
C PRO A 61 17.94 25.90 4.01
N PRO A 62 17.68 27.10 4.52
CA PRO A 62 16.46 27.37 5.30
C PRO A 62 15.17 27.19 4.48
N GLU A 63 15.20 27.39 3.17
CA GLU A 63 14.06 27.18 2.29
C GLU A 63 13.67 25.69 2.22
N LEU A 64 14.65 24.77 2.18
CA LEU A 64 14.39 23.33 2.22
C LEU A 64 13.82 22.91 3.56
N VAL A 65 14.41 23.40 4.67
CA VAL A 65 13.88 23.15 6.03
C VAL A 65 12.43 23.62 6.15
N LYS A 66 12.09 24.78 5.58
CA LYS A 66 10.72 25.30 5.58
C LYS A 66 9.78 24.41 4.76
N ASP A 67 10.16 23.97 3.56
CA ASP A 67 9.35 23.10 2.72
C ASP A 67 9.13 21.74 3.39
N LEU A 68 10.17 21.14 3.98
CA LEU A 68 10.08 19.89 4.76
C LEU A 68 9.19 20.06 5.99
N SER A 69 9.31 21.16 6.75
CA SER A 69 8.46 21.41 7.93
C SER A 69 6.99 21.54 7.58
N ARG A 70 6.67 22.15 6.41
CA ARG A 70 5.31 22.19 5.90
C ARG A 70 4.83 20.80 5.54
N HIS A 71 5.64 20.00 4.88
CA HIS A 71 5.34 18.62 4.54
C HIS A 71 5.03 17.78 5.80
N VAL A 72 5.88 17.84 6.84
CA VAL A 72 5.59 17.19 8.14
C VAL A 72 4.21 17.59 8.69
N SER A 73 3.86 18.89 8.61
CA SER A 73 2.57 19.37 9.06
C SER A 73 1.41 18.77 8.25
N ASP A 74 1.58 18.63 6.95
CA ASP A 74 0.56 18.04 6.07
C ASP A 74 0.39 16.56 6.36
N GLU A 75 1.48 15.77 6.47
CA GLU A 75 1.48 14.35 6.81
C GLU A 75 0.80 14.06 8.16
N ALA A 76 1.14 14.86 9.19
CA ALA A 76 0.50 14.74 10.50
C ALA A 76 -1.00 15.00 10.44
N ARG A 77 -1.44 15.94 9.60
CA ARG A 77 -2.84 16.26 9.37
C ARG A 77 -3.56 15.15 8.58
N HIS A 78 -2.91 14.57 7.56
CA HIS A 78 -3.43 13.41 6.82
C HIS A 78 -3.64 12.22 7.74
N ALA A 79 -2.63 11.89 8.56
CA ALA A 79 -2.72 10.83 9.56
C ALA A 79 -3.89 11.07 10.54
N MET A 80 -4.12 12.30 10.97
CA MET A 80 -5.25 12.67 11.82
C MET A 80 -6.59 12.45 11.10
N TRP A 81 -6.77 12.96 9.87
CA TRP A 81 -8.02 12.77 9.12
C TRP A 81 -8.34 11.31 8.85
N LEU A 82 -7.33 10.52 8.50
CA LEU A 82 -7.49 9.06 8.30
C LEU A 82 -7.80 8.34 9.61
N THR A 83 -7.24 8.80 10.74
CA THR A 83 -7.58 8.28 12.08
C THR A 83 -9.03 8.53 12.42
N ASP A 84 -9.50 9.78 12.28
CA ASP A 84 -10.89 10.15 12.53
C ASP A 84 -11.85 9.37 11.65
N LEU A 85 -11.51 9.23 10.36
CA LEU A 85 -12.29 8.43 9.42
C LEU A 85 -12.39 6.97 9.88
N LEU A 86 -11.26 6.33 10.21
CA LEU A 86 -11.21 4.93 10.66
C LEU A 86 -12.03 4.71 11.94
N VAL A 87 -11.90 5.60 12.94
CA VAL A 87 -12.66 5.52 14.18
C VAL A 87 -14.17 5.61 13.89
N ASN A 88 -14.59 6.55 13.05
CA ASN A 88 -15.99 6.73 12.66
C ASN A 88 -16.55 5.53 11.89
N LEU A 89 -15.71 4.80 11.17
CA LEU A 89 -16.08 3.59 10.44
C LEU A 89 -15.95 2.29 11.29
N GLY A 90 -15.50 2.40 12.56
CA GLY A 90 -15.25 1.25 13.42
C GLY A 90 -14.02 0.43 13.01
N GLY A 91 -13.08 1.05 12.30
CA GLY A 91 -11.80 0.45 11.92
C GLY A 91 -10.74 0.55 13.01
N GLY A 92 -9.71 -0.30 12.94
CA GLY A 92 -8.55 -0.25 13.82
C GLY A 92 -7.56 0.83 13.42
N VAL A 93 -6.90 1.46 14.43
CA VAL A 93 -5.88 2.50 14.24
C VAL A 93 -4.48 2.08 14.75
N GLY A 94 -4.30 0.80 15.01
CA GLY A 94 -3.00 0.23 15.40
C GLY A 94 -2.07 -0.02 14.21
N THR A 95 -1.02 -0.80 14.44
CA THR A 95 -0.17 -1.30 13.35
C THR A 95 -1.01 -2.13 12.39
N PRO A 96 -1.00 -1.83 11.09
CA PRO A 96 -1.76 -2.59 10.11
C PRO A 96 -1.27 -4.04 10.05
N PRO A 97 -2.17 -5.02 9.84
CA PRO A 97 -1.75 -6.40 9.67
C PRO A 97 -1.06 -6.62 8.33
N GLY A 98 -0.16 -7.62 8.30
CA GLY A 98 0.55 -8.02 7.10
C GLY A 98 1.77 -7.15 6.76
N MET A 99 2.28 -7.30 5.54
CA MET A 99 3.41 -6.50 5.05
C MET A 99 2.89 -5.12 4.61
N SER A 100 3.28 -4.06 5.32
CA SER A 100 2.98 -2.72 4.86
C SER A 100 4.00 -2.27 3.80
N TYR A 101 3.51 -1.53 2.80
CA TYR A 101 4.34 -0.96 1.76
C TYR A 101 5.50 -0.13 2.33
N ILE A 102 5.22 0.74 3.32
CA ILE A 102 6.24 1.63 3.88
C ILE A 102 7.32 0.87 4.67
N GLU A 103 6.94 -0.15 5.45
CA GLU A 103 7.90 -0.98 6.17
C GLU A 103 8.81 -1.77 5.23
N GLU A 104 8.26 -2.25 4.11
CA GLU A 104 9.05 -2.95 3.12
C GLU A 104 9.97 -2.00 2.37
N PHE A 105 9.52 -0.79 2.08
CA PHE A 105 10.34 0.25 1.48
C PHE A 105 11.52 0.61 2.40
N GLU A 106 11.27 0.88 3.69
CA GLU A 106 12.30 1.15 4.69
C GLU A 106 13.30 -0.02 4.79
N ARG A 107 12.81 -1.24 4.90
CA ARG A 107 13.67 -2.44 4.97
C ARG A 107 14.60 -2.56 3.77
N LEU A 108 14.12 -2.23 2.57
CA LEU A 108 14.93 -2.26 1.36
C LEU A 108 15.93 -1.09 1.30
N LEU A 109 15.61 0.06 1.93
CA LEU A 109 16.53 1.17 2.10
C LEU A 109 17.68 0.79 3.03
N ASP A 110 17.39 0.17 4.19
CA ASP A 110 18.38 -0.17 5.21
C ASP A 110 19.45 -1.14 4.70
N GLN A 111 19.15 -1.92 3.66
CA GLN A 111 20.12 -2.85 3.05
C GLN A 111 21.19 -2.16 2.20
N ASP A 112 21.07 -0.86 1.96
CA ASP A 112 21.85 -0.15 0.94
C ASP A 112 22.52 1.14 1.49
N VAL A 113 22.73 1.23 2.81
CA VAL A 113 23.33 2.42 3.44
C VAL A 113 24.84 2.50 3.15
N PRO A 114 25.32 3.53 2.44
CA PRO A 114 26.75 3.78 2.26
C PRO A 114 27.40 4.29 3.55
N SER A 115 28.60 3.86 3.83
CA SER A 115 29.31 4.16 5.09
C SER A 115 29.88 5.59 5.21
N SER A 116 29.80 6.44 4.19
CA SER A 116 30.09 7.88 4.26
C SER A 116 29.52 8.61 3.05
N GLU A 117 28.44 9.34 3.25
CA GLU A 117 27.87 10.23 2.23
C GLU A 117 28.16 11.70 2.56
N SER A 118 28.39 12.52 1.53
CA SER A 118 28.37 13.98 1.69
C SER A 118 26.94 14.43 2.04
N LEU A 119 26.80 15.62 2.64
CA LEU A 119 25.48 16.18 2.92
C LEU A 119 24.61 16.29 1.64
N ASP A 120 25.23 16.67 0.52
CA ASP A 120 24.52 16.76 -0.77
C ASP A 120 24.05 15.38 -1.25
N ASP A 121 24.84 14.32 -1.08
CA ASP A 121 24.47 12.97 -1.45
C ASP A 121 23.32 12.46 -0.57
N PHE A 122 23.39 12.71 0.73
CA PHE A 122 22.32 12.40 1.66
C PHE A 122 21.01 13.11 1.32
N VAL A 123 21.06 14.41 1.00
CA VAL A 123 19.90 15.21 0.58
C VAL A 123 19.31 14.68 -0.72
N ILE A 124 20.14 14.38 -1.73
CA ILE A 124 19.69 13.83 -3.01
C ILE A 124 19.00 12.49 -2.80
N SER A 125 19.60 11.60 -2.01
CA SER A 125 19.06 10.27 -1.69
C SER A 125 17.72 10.38 -0.97
N SER A 126 17.65 11.18 0.10
CA SER A 126 16.43 11.38 0.87
C SER A 126 15.30 11.99 0.05
N LEU A 127 15.58 13.05 -0.71
CA LEU A 127 14.58 13.70 -1.58
C LEU A 127 14.08 12.76 -2.70
N ALA A 128 14.96 11.91 -3.25
CA ALA A 128 14.56 10.95 -4.27
C ALA A 128 13.69 9.83 -3.68
N ALA A 129 14.02 9.36 -2.47
CA ALA A 129 13.21 8.38 -1.74
C ALA A 129 11.82 8.94 -1.39
N ILE A 130 11.76 10.14 -0.79
CA ILE A 130 10.50 10.82 -0.47
C ILE A 130 9.67 11.02 -1.75
N ASN A 131 10.26 11.58 -2.80
CA ASN A 131 9.51 11.90 -4.03
C ASN A 131 8.89 10.67 -4.70
N VAL A 132 9.53 9.50 -4.64
CA VAL A 132 8.97 8.28 -5.23
C VAL A 132 7.83 7.71 -4.39
N THR A 133 7.89 7.81 -3.05
CA THR A 133 6.81 7.39 -2.16
C THR A 133 5.60 8.30 -2.29
N GLU A 134 5.78 9.63 -2.33
CA GLU A 134 4.72 10.60 -2.59
C GLU A 134 4.01 10.35 -3.93
N LYS A 135 4.78 10.07 -4.97
CA LYS A 135 4.22 9.72 -6.27
C LYS A 135 3.36 8.45 -6.19
N ARG A 136 3.79 7.46 -5.44
CA ARG A 136 3.00 6.25 -5.20
C ARG A 136 1.75 6.54 -4.38
N GLY A 137 1.82 7.42 -3.37
CA GLY A 137 0.67 7.92 -2.62
C GLY A 137 -0.38 8.54 -3.54
N CYS A 138 0.03 9.45 -4.43
CA CYS A 138 -0.85 10.02 -5.46
C CYS A 138 -1.52 8.95 -6.35
N GLU A 139 -0.78 7.92 -6.78
CA GLU A 139 -1.32 6.83 -7.61
C GLU A 139 -2.35 6.01 -6.83
N TYR A 140 -2.09 5.69 -5.56
CA TYR A 140 -3.02 4.96 -4.69
C TYR A 140 -4.29 5.77 -4.42
N PHE A 141 -4.18 7.02 -3.97
CA PHE A 141 -5.33 7.85 -3.69
C PHE A 141 -6.18 8.10 -4.95
N SER A 142 -5.55 8.41 -6.08
CA SER A 142 -6.24 8.58 -7.36
C SER A 142 -6.96 7.30 -7.81
N GLY A 143 -6.29 6.15 -7.70
CA GLY A 143 -6.86 4.83 -8.02
C GLY A 143 -8.03 4.48 -7.11
N HIS A 144 -7.92 4.78 -5.81
CA HIS A 144 -8.94 4.53 -4.81
C HIS A 144 -10.18 5.42 -5.02
N ILE A 145 -9.99 6.72 -5.22
CA ILE A 145 -11.06 7.66 -5.57
C ILE A 145 -11.80 7.19 -6.83
N HIS A 146 -11.06 6.75 -7.85
CA HIS A 146 -11.66 6.22 -9.08
C HIS A 146 -12.51 4.97 -8.81
N ALA A 147 -12.01 4.02 -8.01
CA ALA A 147 -12.75 2.82 -7.63
C ALA A 147 -14.03 3.16 -6.83
N LEU A 148 -13.95 4.10 -5.88
CA LEU A 148 -15.08 4.56 -5.08
C LEU A 148 -16.15 5.26 -5.91
N LYS A 149 -15.79 5.97 -6.98
CA LYS A 149 -16.76 6.58 -7.91
C LYS A 149 -17.55 5.53 -8.69
N GLN A 150 -17.03 4.33 -8.83
CA GLN A 150 -17.69 3.20 -9.51
C GLN A 150 -18.41 2.25 -8.52
N ALA A 151 -18.07 2.32 -7.25
CA ALA A 151 -18.69 1.53 -6.17
C ALA A 151 -20.09 2.07 -5.79
N PRO A 152 -20.91 1.28 -5.08
CA PRO A 152 -22.15 1.78 -4.49
C PRO A 152 -21.91 3.05 -3.68
N GLN A 153 -22.74 4.08 -3.89
CA GLN A 153 -22.59 5.39 -3.21
C GLN A 153 -23.19 5.33 -1.80
N THR A 154 -22.67 4.43 -0.96
CA THR A 154 -23.03 4.37 0.47
C THR A 154 -22.43 5.56 1.20
N GLU A 155 -23.00 5.93 2.36
CA GLU A 155 -22.47 7.00 3.21
C GLU A 155 -20.99 6.76 3.56
N GLU A 156 -20.60 5.51 3.84
CA GLU A 156 -19.23 5.10 4.12
C GLU A 156 -18.31 5.39 2.92
N ASN A 157 -18.66 4.93 1.71
CA ASN A 157 -17.87 5.12 0.51
C ASN A 157 -17.74 6.61 0.12
N VAL A 158 -18.80 7.39 0.35
CA VAL A 158 -18.76 8.85 0.11
C VAL A 158 -17.80 9.53 1.07
N LYS A 159 -17.87 9.25 2.39
CA LYS A 159 -16.97 9.81 3.40
C LYS A 159 -15.50 9.46 3.12
N ILE A 160 -15.22 8.21 2.76
CA ILE A 160 -13.87 7.78 2.38
C ILE A 160 -13.38 8.59 1.17
N ARG A 161 -14.19 8.67 0.13
CA ARG A 161 -13.84 9.42 -1.09
C ARG A 161 -13.54 10.89 -0.79
N GLU A 162 -14.39 11.57 -0.04
CA GLU A 162 -14.22 12.98 0.31
C GLU A 162 -12.92 13.22 1.10
N THR A 163 -12.57 12.31 2.02
CA THR A 163 -11.32 12.39 2.76
C THR A 163 -10.11 12.26 1.82
N LEU A 164 -10.11 11.28 0.91
CA LEU A 164 -9.03 11.09 -0.05
C LEU A 164 -8.95 12.23 -1.09
N GLU A 165 -10.08 12.77 -1.55
CA GLU A 165 -10.14 13.93 -2.44
C GLU A 165 -9.59 15.20 -1.78
N ARG A 166 -9.63 15.28 -0.45
CA ARG A 166 -9.03 16.36 0.33
C ARG A 166 -7.51 16.21 0.47
N ILE A 167 -6.99 14.98 0.62
CA ILE A 167 -5.55 14.69 0.76
C ILE A 167 -4.82 14.84 -0.59
N LEU A 168 -5.34 14.26 -1.65
CA LEU A 168 -4.66 14.12 -2.94
C LEU A 168 -4.05 15.40 -3.53
N PRO A 169 -4.65 16.61 -3.43
CA PRO A 169 -4.01 17.84 -3.91
C PRO A 169 -2.74 18.23 -3.15
N GLU A 170 -2.67 17.92 -1.86
CA GLU A 170 -1.50 18.19 -1.00
C GLU A 170 -0.37 17.22 -1.37
N GLU A 171 -0.65 15.92 -1.53
CA GLU A 171 0.28 14.91 -2.06
C GLU A 171 0.90 15.31 -3.41
N ALA A 172 0.04 15.77 -4.33
CA ALA A 172 0.53 16.30 -5.61
C ALA A 172 1.41 17.56 -5.43
N GLY A 173 1.22 18.30 -4.36
CA GLY A 173 2.08 19.40 -3.91
C GLY A 173 3.45 18.89 -3.48
N HIS A 174 3.49 17.82 -2.67
CA HIS A 174 4.71 17.18 -2.20
C HIS A 174 5.57 16.67 -3.36
N VAL A 175 4.99 15.98 -4.32
CA VAL A 175 5.69 15.57 -5.55
C VAL A 175 6.29 16.75 -6.31
N ARG A 176 5.55 17.87 -6.42
CA ARG A 176 6.03 19.06 -7.15
C ARG A 176 7.21 19.72 -6.47
N TRP A 177 7.14 19.96 -5.15
CA TRP A 177 8.24 20.59 -4.44
C TRP A 177 9.48 19.69 -4.37
N GLY A 178 9.32 18.37 -4.19
CA GLY A 178 10.41 17.40 -4.22
C GLY A 178 11.13 17.39 -5.57
N ASN A 179 10.38 17.38 -6.67
CA ASN A 179 10.95 17.49 -8.02
C ASN A 179 11.72 18.80 -8.24
N ARG A 180 11.21 19.94 -7.71
CA ARG A 180 11.89 21.24 -7.78
C ARG A 180 13.25 21.19 -7.09
N TRP A 181 13.31 20.64 -5.88
CA TRP A 181 14.57 20.52 -5.13
C TRP A 181 15.55 19.56 -5.80
N LEU A 182 15.09 18.42 -6.29
CA LEU A 182 15.94 17.50 -7.07
C LEU A 182 16.50 18.16 -8.33
N ALA A 183 15.71 19.00 -9.02
CA ALA A 183 16.19 19.79 -10.16
C ALA A 183 17.26 20.81 -9.73
N GLN A 184 17.06 21.55 -8.64
CA GLN A 184 18.06 22.48 -8.11
C GLN A 184 19.37 21.76 -7.73
N MET A 185 19.30 20.58 -7.14
CA MET A 185 20.48 19.76 -6.86
C MET A 185 21.20 19.33 -8.15
N ALA A 186 20.45 18.89 -9.17
CA ALA A 186 21.00 18.49 -10.45
C ALA A 186 21.70 19.66 -11.21
N ASP A 187 21.25 20.89 -10.99
CA ASP A 187 21.79 22.07 -11.65
C ASP A 187 23.12 22.59 -11.02
N LYS A 188 23.53 22.07 -9.85
CA LYS A 188 24.81 22.45 -9.22
C LYS A 188 26.01 22.05 -10.07
N SER A 189 26.00 20.87 -10.71
CA SER A 189 27.08 20.40 -11.59
C SER A 189 26.64 19.16 -12.41
N PRO A 190 27.39 18.78 -13.47
CA PRO A 190 27.17 17.54 -14.19
C PRO A 190 27.24 16.28 -13.29
N GLU A 191 28.12 16.32 -12.28
CA GLU A 191 28.23 15.23 -11.29
C GLU A 191 26.97 15.12 -10.44
N HIS A 192 26.43 16.23 -9.90
CA HIS A 192 25.19 16.24 -9.16
C HIS A 192 24.01 15.76 -10.01
N ARG A 193 23.96 16.15 -11.28
CA ARG A 193 22.94 15.65 -12.21
C ARG A 193 23.00 14.14 -12.36
N ALA A 194 24.21 13.57 -12.52
CA ALA A 194 24.39 12.12 -12.60
C ALA A 194 23.94 11.41 -11.31
N LYS A 195 24.26 11.99 -10.13
CA LYS A 195 23.82 11.49 -8.81
C LYS A 195 22.29 11.53 -8.67
N VAL A 196 21.64 12.62 -9.02
CA VAL A 196 20.17 12.74 -8.99
C VAL A 196 19.50 11.69 -9.90
N GLU A 197 19.97 11.55 -11.13
CA GLU A 197 19.43 10.54 -12.05
C GLU A 197 19.68 9.11 -11.58
N HIS A 198 20.82 8.86 -10.94
CA HIS A 198 21.10 7.56 -10.31
C HIS A 198 20.14 7.30 -9.14
N ALA A 199 19.99 8.25 -8.22
CA ALA A 199 19.09 8.15 -7.07
C ALA A 199 17.64 7.92 -7.52
N LYS A 200 17.12 8.68 -8.48
CA LYS A 200 15.76 8.48 -9.03
C LYS A 200 15.55 7.05 -9.56
N ARG A 201 16.52 6.51 -10.29
CA ARG A 201 16.41 5.12 -10.80
C ARG A 201 16.50 4.10 -9.68
N LYS A 202 17.41 4.29 -8.72
CA LYS A 202 17.60 3.42 -7.57
C LYS A 202 16.32 3.33 -6.74
N TYR A 203 15.80 4.47 -6.30
CA TYR A 203 14.64 4.50 -5.43
C TYR A 203 13.33 4.11 -6.14
N ALA A 204 13.21 4.37 -7.45
CA ALA A 204 12.09 3.84 -8.23
C ALA A 204 12.11 2.31 -8.31
N ALA A 205 13.28 1.67 -8.35
CA ALA A 205 13.41 0.21 -8.32
C ALA A 205 13.07 -0.37 -6.93
N ILE A 206 13.53 0.28 -5.86
CA ILE A 206 13.21 -0.08 -4.47
C ILE A 206 11.71 0.08 -4.22
N GLU A 207 11.13 1.17 -4.65
CA GLU A 207 9.71 1.45 -4.52
C GLU A 207 8.86 0.40 -5.25
N GLN A 208 9.19 0.09 -6.48
CA GLN A 208 8.51 -0.95 -7.23
C GLN A 208 8.60 -2.32 -6.53
N ALA A 209 9.74 -2.62 -5.90
CA ALA A 209 9.93 -3.84 -5.12
C ALA A 209 9.03 -3.86 -3.87
N ALA A 210 8.92 -2.74 -3.15
CA ALA A 210 8.03 -2.59 -2.01
C ALA A 210 6.55 -2.70 -2.42
N PHE A 211 6.18 -2.08 -3.54
CA PHE A 211 4.83 -2.19 -4.10
C PHE A 211 4.45 -3.64 -4.44
N GLU A 212 5.34 -4.38 -5.08
CA GLU A 212 5.11 -5.79 -5.40
C GLU A 212 4.94 -6.66 -4.15
N SER A 213 5.66 -6.36 -3.08
CA SER A 213 5.54 -7.07 -1.81
C SER A 213 4.20 -6.81 -1.10
N GLY A 214 3.52 -5.69 -1.38
CA GLY A 214 2.18 -5.37 -0.88
C GLY A 214 1.03 -6.09 -1.59
N MET A 215 1.31 -6.98 -2.54
CA MET A 215 0.30 -7.76 -3.28
C MET A 215 -0.51 -8.74 -2.44
N ASP A 216 -0.12 -8.97 -1.19
CA ASP A 216 -0.84 -9.77 -0.22
C ASP A 216 -2.28 -9.30 0.02
N ILE A 217 -2.53 -7.99 -0.04
CA ILE A 217 -3.87 -7.40 0.13
C ILE A 217 -4.86 -7.95 -0.90
N THR A 218 -4.47 -8.01 -2.17
CA THR A 218 -5.35 -8.52 -3.23
C THR A 218 -5.56 -10.02 -3.13
N ALA A 219 -4.53 -10.76 -2.72
CA ALA A 219 -4.63 -12.19 -2.46
C ALA A 219 -5.55 -12.46 -1.27
N GLY A 220 -5.40 -11.73 -0.17
CA GLY A 220 -6.26 -11.82 1.01
C GLY A 220 -7.72 -11.50 0.69
N ALA A 221 -7.99 -10.44 -0.05
CA ALA A 221 -9.33 -10.06 -0.47
C ALA A 221 -10.00 -11.14 -1.33
N GLU A 222 -9.27 -11.74 -2.28
CA GLU A 222 -9.79 -12.82 -3.11
C GLU A 222 -10.12 -14.06 -2.28
N LEU A 223 -9.22 -14.49 -1.39
CA LEU A 223 -9.41 -15.64 -0.54
C LEU A 223 -10.62 -15.47 0.40
N ARG A 224 -10.84 -14.26 0.93
CA ARG A 224 -12.01 -13.97 1.76
C ARG A 224 -13.31 -14.05 0.98
N ARG A 225 -13.34 -13.49 -0.24
CA ARG A 225 -14.52 -13.61 -1.11
C ARG A 225 -14.84 -15.06 -1.41
N VAL A 226 -13.83 -15.87 -1.71
CA VAL A 226 -13.99 -17.31 -1.94
C VAL A 226 -14.43 -18.02 -0.65
N GLY A 227 -13.82 -17.70 0.50
CA GLY A 227 -14.22 -18.25 1.80
C GLY A 227 -15.68 -17.93 2.13
N HIS A 228 -16.10 -16.67 2.00
CA HIS A 228 -17.50 -16.27 2.21
C HIS A 228 -18.47 -16.99 1.27
N LEU A 229 -18.08 -17.18 0.01
CA LEU A 229 -18.86 -17.91 -0.97
C LEU A 229 -19.03 -19.39 -0.57
N LEU A 230 -17.98 -20.02 -0.04
CA LEU A 230 -18.02 -21.39 0.48
C LEU A 230 -18.90 -21.49 1.73
N ASP A 231 -18.83 -20.50 2.63
CA ASP A 231 -19.70 -20.44 3.82
C ASP A 231 -21.18 -20.38 3.42
N ILE A 232 -21.53 -19.52 2.45
CA ILE A 232 -22.90 -19.47 1.93
C ILE A 232 -23.28 -20.81 1.28
N ALA A 233 -22.42 -21.38 0.43
CA ALA A 233 -22.66 -22.66 -0.21
C ALA A 233 -22.95 -23.77 0.82
N ASN A 234 -22.27 -23.77 1.97
CA ASN A 234 -22.47 -24.75 3.04
C ASN A 234 -23.84 -24.63 3.72
N THR A 235 -24.50 -23.48 3.65
CA THR A 235 -25.88 -23.32 4.15
C THR A 235 -26.93 -23.85 3.20
N LEU A 236 -26.55 -24.08 1.92
CA LEU A 236 -27.47 -24.58 0.90
C LEU A 236 -27.59 -26.12 0.95
N PRO A 237 -28.73 -26.71 0.46
CA PRO A 237 -28.85 -28.14 0.23
C PRO A 237 -27.72 -28.66 -0.66
N ALA A 238 -27.20 -29.86 -0.36
CA ALA A 238 -26.00 -30.40 -1.02
C ALA A 238 -26.10 -30.42 -2.56
N TRP A 239 -27.31 -30.64 -3.11
CA TRP A 239 -27.52 -30.65 -4.57
C TRP A 239 -27.51 -29.28 -5.24
N GLN A 240 -27.72 -28.19 -4.49
CA GLN A 240 -27.64 -26.79 -5.03
C GLN A 240 -26.22 -26.21 -4.98
N ARG A 241 -25.35 -26.75 -4.12
CA ARG A 241 -23.99 -26.21 -3.91
C ARG A 241 -23.16 -26.13 -5.18
N PRO A 242 -23.09 -27.17 -6.04
CA PRO A 242 -22.28 -27.11 -7.25
C PRO A 242 -22.73 -26.02 -8.22
N GLN A 243 -24.04 -25.90 -8.43
CA GLN A 243 -24.57 -24.86 -9.30
C GLN A 243 -24.25 -23.47 -8.78
N TYR A 244 -24.51 -23.23 -7.48
CA TYR A 244 -24.23 -21.95 -6.83
C TYR A 244 -22.74 -21.56 -6.96
N LEU A 245 -21.83 -22.53 -6.72
CA LEU A 245 -20.39 -22.29 -6.84
C LEU A 245 -19.97 -22.02 -8.27
N MET A 246 -20.48 -22.76 -9.25
CA MET A 246 -20.17 -22.52 -10.68
C MET A 246 -20.58 -21.12 -11.14
N GLU A 247 -21.71 -20.61 -10.65
CA GLU A 247 -22.22 -19.29 -11.04
C GLU A 247 -21.48 -18.15 -10.34
N ARG A 248 -21.05 -18.33 -9.08
CA ARG A 248 -20.52 -17.25 -8.24
C ARG A 248 -19.00 -17.20 -8.16
N LEU A 249 -18.31 -18.35 -8.26
CA LEU A 249 -16.85 -18.43 -8.14
C LEU A 249 -16.13 -17.53 -9.16
N PRO A 250 -16.50 -17.47 -10.45
CA PRO A 250 -15.84 -16.60 -11.42
C PRO A 250 -15.91 -15.13 -11.05
N GLN A 251 -17.01 -14.70 -10.39
CA GLN A 251 -17.21 -13.29 -9.96
C GLN A 251 -16.37 -12.93 -8.71
N SER A 252 -15.96 -13.95 -7.95
CA SER A 252 -15.17 -13.80 -6.72
C SER A 252 -13.67 -13.81 -6.97
N LEU A 253 -13.25 -14.31 -8.11
CA LEU A 253 -11.84 -14.36 -8.51
C LEU A 253 -11.41 -13.08 -9.23
N LEU A 254 -10.12 -12.81 -9.17
CA LEU A 254 -9.50 -11.80 -10.04
C LEU A 254 -9.62 -12.24 -11.51
N SER A 255 -9.65 -11.26 -12.42
CA SER A 255 -9.59 -11.56 -13.84
C SER A 255 -8.34 -12.38 -14.19
N PRO A 256 -8.35 -13.22 -15.23
CA PRO A 256 -7.20 -14.03 -15.63
C PRO A 256 -5.91 -13.22 -15.83
N ASP A 257 -6.02 -12.01 -16.37
CA ASP A 257 -4.86 -11.13 -16.59
C ASP A 257 -4.28 -10.61 -15.27
N LEU A 258 -5.14 -10.24 -14.31
CA LEU A 258 -4.71 -9.85 -12.98
C LEU A 258 -4.12 -11.03 -12.19
N GLN A 259 -4.68 -12.23 -12.33
CA GLN A 259 -4.12 -13.45 -11.74
C GLN A 259 -2.70 -13.69 -12.25
N ARG A 260 -2.49 -13.62 -13.57
CA ARG A 260 -1.17 -13.81 -14.17
C ARG A 260 -0.17 -12.78 -13.67
N THR A 261 -0.55 -11.50 -13.69
CA THR A 261 0.30 -10.41 -13.21
C THR A 261 0.66 -10.56 -11.73
N ARG A 262 -0.28 -11.04 -10.91
CA ARG A 262 -0.03 -11.33 -9.49
C ARG A 262 0.96 -12.49 -9.33
N ILE A 263 0.83 -13.57 -10.09
CA ILE A 263 1.77 -14.70 -10.05
C ILE A 263 3.18 -14.22 -10.43
N ASP A 264 3.30 -13.41 -11.47
CA ASP A 264 4.59 -12.85 -11.88
C ASP A 264 5.19 -11.94 -10.79
N ALA A 265 4.38 -11.14 -10.09
CA ALA A 265 4.83 -10.32 -8.98
C ALA A 265 5.32 -11.18 -7.80
N ILE A 266 4.55 -12.19 -7.42
CA ILE A 266 4.91 -13.15 -6.36
C ILE A 266 6.23 -13.87 -6.73
N GLN A 267 6.41 -14.28 -7.97
CA GLN A 267 7.63 -14.91 -8.42
C GLN A 267 8.84 -13.96 -8.35
N ARG A 268 8.66 -12.66 -8.67
CA ARG A 268 9.72 -11.65 -8.50
C ARG A 268 10.09 -11.45 -7.03
N VAL A 269 9.10 -11.39 -6.12
CA VAL A 269 9.34 -11.31 -4.66
C VAL A 269 10.12 -12.53 -4.19
N TRP A 270 9.69 -13.73 -4.56
CA TRP A 270 10.41 -14.97 -4.25
C TRP A 270 11.86 -14.94 -4.77
N ASN A 271 12.07 -14.59 -6.03
CA ASN A 271 13.41 -14.59 -6.64
C ASN A 271 14.35 -13.54 -6.02
N ARG A 272 13.79 -12.47 -5.44
CA ARG A 272 14.57 -11.42 -4.79
C ARG A 272 15.08 -11.84 -3.42
N ASP A 273 14.20 -12.41 -2.60
CA ASP A 273 14.51 -12.83 -1.24
C ASP A 273 13.59 -14.00 -0.83
N PRO A 274 14.00 -15.25 -1.12
CA PRO A 274 13.20 -16.44 -0.76
C PRO A 274 12.98 -16.59 0.74
N GLN A 275 13.94 -16.16 1.57
CA GLN A 275 13.83 -16.26 3.01
C GLN A 275 12.78 -15.29 3.53
N ALA A 276 12.85 -14.00 3.17
CA ALA A 276 11.83 -13.01 3.54
C ALA A 276 10.45 -13.41 3.01
N PHE A 277 10.37 -14.01 1.83
CA PHE A 277 9.11 -14.52 1.30
C PHE A 277 8.49 -15.58 2.22
N VAL A 278 9.26 -16.57 2.64
CA VAL A 278 8.77 -17.64 3.52
C VAL A 278 8.45 -17.11 4.92
N GLU A 279 9.29 -16.26 5.48
CA GLU A 279 9.15 -15.79 6.87
C GLU A 279 8.07 -14.72 7.03
N ARG A 280 7.81 -13.92 6.02
CA ARG A 280 6.92 -12.76 6.07
C ARG A 280 5.64 -12.94 5.24
N PHE A 281 5.78 -13.26 3.95
CA PHE A 281 4.65 -13.35 3.02
C PHE A 281 3.78 -14.57 3.28
N VAL A 282 4.37 -15.76 3.46
CA VAL A 282 3.61 -17.02 3.66
C VAL A 282 2.77 -16.99 4.95
N PRO A 283 3.30 -16.60 6.13
CA PRO A 283 2.49 -16.54 7.35
C PRO A 283 1.31 -15.57 7.23
N MET A 284 1.51 -14.45 6.56
CA MET A 284 0.48 -13.46 6.33
C MET A 284 -0.61 -13.98 5.39
N PHE A 285 -0.23 -14.62 4.29
CA PHE A 285 -1.14 -15.29 3.37
C PHE A 285 -1.99 -16.36 4.08
N LEU A 286 -1.33 -17.20 4.91
CA LEU A 286 -2.02 -18.21 5.70
C LEU A 286 -2.90 -17.60 6.81
N SER A 287 -2.49 -16.49 7.42
CA SER A 287 -3.30 -15.81 8.43
C SER A 287 -4.58 -15.21 7.84
N GLY A 288 -4.56 -14.81 6.58
CA GLY A 288 -5.74 -14.37 5.83
C GLY A 288 -6.80 -15.47 5.65
N LEU A 289 -6.39 -16.75 5.69
CA LEU A 289 -7.29 -17.88 5.63
C LEU A 289 -7.95 -18.22 6.99
N THR A 290 -7.34 -17.83 8.13
CA THR A 290 -7.68 -18.35 9.45
C THR A 290 -8.05 -17.32 10.49
N ARG A 291 -7.92 -16.01 10.24
CA ARG A 291 -8.12 -14.96 11.24
C ARG A 291 -8.94 -13.80 10.68
N ASP A 292 -9.88 -13.32 11.52
CA ASP A 292 -10.31 -11.94 11.45
C ASP A 292 -9.08 -11.05 11.65
N PHE A 293 -8.81 -10.11 10.75
CA PHE A 293 -7.65 -9.21 10.83
C PHE A 293 -7.62 -8.35 12.11
N ASN A 294 -8.69 -8.33 12.90
CA ASN A 294 -8.76 -7.71 14.21
C ASN A 294 -8.12 -8.56 15.35
N GLY A 295 -7.37 -9.61 15.02
CA GLY A 295 -6.67 -10.43 16.00
C GLY A 295 -7.59 -11.31 16.89
N LYS A 296 -8.89 -11.31 16.67
CA LYS A 296 -9.81 -12.25 17.31
C LYS A 296 -9.82 -13.53 16.48
N LYS A 297 -9.54 -14.67 17.13
CA LYS A 297 -9.84 -15.98 16.53
C LYS A 297 -11.33 -15.96 16.16
N SER A 298 -11.66 -16.26 14.91
CA SER A 298 -13.04 -16.53 14.52
C SER A 298 -13.54 -17.65 15.43
N GLN A 299 -14.36 -17.30 16.41
CA GLN A 299 -15.13 -18.33 17.12
C GLN A 299 -16.06 -18.96 16.08
N PRO A 300 -16.09 -20.30 16.00
CA PRO A 300 -17.10 -20.94 15.18
C PRO A 300 -18.46 -20.42 15.68
N ARG A 301 -19.21 -19.77 14.77
CA ARG A 301 -20.58 -19.36 15.07
C ARG A 301 -21.34 -20.64 15.39
N THR A 302 -21.59 -20.87 16.66
CA THR A 302 -22.63 -21.84 17.08
C THR A 302 -23.92 -21.43 16.38
N PRO A 303 -24.60 -22.35 15.67
CA PRO A 303 -25.89 -22.03 15.10
C PRO A 303 -26.78 -21.57 16.26
N SER A 304 -27.28 -20.36 16.19
CA SER A 304 -28.30 -19.85 17.10
C SER A 304 -29.48 -20.82 17.01
N ALA A 305 -29.74 -21.51 18.10
CA ALA A 305 -31.00 -22.23 18.31
C ALA A 305 -32.10 -21.16 18.35
N ALA A 306 -32.60 -20.81 17.17
CA ALA A 306 -33.75 -19.97 17.04
C ALA A 306 -34.99 -20.84 17.23
N SER A 307 -35.59 -20.66 18.41
CA SER A 307 -37.04 -20.72 18.63
C SER A 307 -37.79 -22.01 18.20
N ALA A 308 -37.66 -23.02 19.03
CA ALA A 308 -38.81 -23.86 19.27
C ALA A 308 -39.51 -23.39 20.57
N ALA A 309 -40.47 -22.50 20.46
CA ALA A 309 -41.53 -22.28 21.45
C ALA A 309 -42.46 -21.18 20.94
N SER A 310 -43.59 -21.60 20.41
CA SER A 310 -44.88 -20.97 20.77
C SER A 310 -46.00 -21.78 20.16
N ASN A 311 -46.67 -22.45 21.04
CA ASN A 311 -48.09 -22.69 20.91
C ASN A 311 -48.85 -21.38 20.79
#